data_15959d1a4fdb743f0bc268529421d964
#
_entry.id   15959d1a4fdb743f0bc268529421d964
#
_cell.length_a   1.000
_cell.length_b   1.000
_cell.length_c   1.000
_cell.angle_alpha   90.00
_cell.angle_beta   90.00
_cell.angle_gamma   90.00
#
_symmetry.space_group_name_H-M   'P 1'
#
loop_
_entity.id
_entity.type
_entity.pdbx_description
1 polymer ?
#
loop_
_entity_poly.entity_id
_entity_poly.type
_entity_poly.pdbx_seq_one_letter_code
_entity_poly.pdbx_strand_id
1 'polypeptide(L)'
;MKKINSCSCLPFYCLLAGLLFLQLPAAAQYTLRLKVNSLPQNHEADSIFVAGNFNNWNPGDTNFLLKKNKGKWELVLQNLATGLYKFKFTRGSWNKAATSKSGSAIPNEIVKLSSDSTIVFLVDAWQDDFSAAEKKHTASKNVQVIDTSFFIPQLKRSRRISIYLPASYSATKKQYPVLYMHDGQNIFDEFSSGYGEWGVDEALDTLTAKGQPECIVVAIDNGPQRLNEYNPFDNDKFGKGEGKEYAAFLVHTLKPFIDKHYRTHKDKEHTLIAGSSMGGLISYYTILAYPGVFGKAGIFSPAFWTAPGLLPYTDSISPKLNGKLFFYIGGLEGDRFVEDMYQQMQHLGMQSAALIYGVTDPDGRHNEAAWRKWFPEFYKFMMADWSNYVIPLKD
;
A
#
# COMPACT_ATOMS: atom_id res chain seq x y z
N MET A 1 74.13 21.70 54.76
CA MET A 1 74.23 23.19 54.69
C MET A 1 73.72 23.68 53.39
N LYS A 2 72.84 24.71 53.46
CA LYS A 2 72.38 25.65 52.41
C LYS A 2 71.46 25.13 51.29
N LYS A 3 70.23 25.57 51.39
CA LYS A 3 69.15 25.70 50.41
C LYS A 3 69.55 26.59 49.20
N ILE A 4 69.08 26.32 47.98
CA ILE A 4 68.71 27.32 47.01
C ILE A 4 67.45 26.91 46.36
N ASN A 5 66.38 27.74 46.47
CA ASN A 5 65.09 27.68 45.76
C ASN A 5 65.35 28.16 44.33
N SER A 6 64.70 27.48 43.33
CA SER A 6 64.49 28.07 42.04
C SER A 6 62.94 27.91 41.68
N CYS A 7 62.35 29.08 41.59
CA CYS A 7 60.98 29.31 41.14
C CYS A 7 60.96 29.18 39.63
N SER A 8 60.19 28.24 39.08
CA SER A 8 59.94 28.16 37.64
C SER A 8 58.45 28.47 37.36
N CYS A 9 58.26 29.65 36.73
CA CYS A 9 56.95 30.07 36.19
C CYS A 9 56.55 29.17 35.04
N LEU A 10 55.35 28.53 35.15
CA LEU A 10 54.65 27.94 34.02
C LEU A 10 53.89 29.03 33.25
N PRO A 11 53.93 29.03 31.94
CA PRO A 11 53.06 29.90 31.15
C PRO A 11 51.67 29.34 31.05
N PHE A 12 50.66 30.15 31.34
CA PHE A 12 49.25 29.90 31.14
C PHE A 12 48.95 29.92 29.62
N TYR A 13 48.70 28.76 29.01
CA TYR A 13 48.12 28.68 27.68
C TYR A 13 46.59 28.79 27.82
N CYS A 14 46.04 29.94 27.44
CA CYS A 14 44.62 30.09 27.19
C CYS A 14 44.22 29.30 25.91
N LEU A 15 43.63 28.15 26.10
CA LEU A 15 42.93 27.45 25.00
C LEU A 15 41.63 28.18 24.72
N LEU A 16 41.59 29.01 23.66
CA LEU A 16 40.34 29.48 23.05
C LEU A 16 39.69 28.30 22.31
N ALA A 17 38.74 27.60 22.94
CA ALA A 17 37.88 26.65 22.28
C ALA A 17 36.90 27.43 21.39
N GLY A 18 37.19 27.53 20.11
CA GLY A 18 36.26 28.06 19.10
C GLY A 18 35.12 27.09 18.95
N LEU A 19 33.93 27.42 19.48
CA LEU A 19 32.68 26.76 19.16
C LEU A 19 32.34 27.03 17.68
N LEU A 20 32.69 26.11 16.79
CA LEU A 20 32.11 26.03 15.46
C LEU A 20 30.62 25.64 15.62
N PHE A 21 29.74 26.62 15.61
CA PHE A 21 28.33 26.38 15.35
C PHE A 21 28.23 25.88 13.90
N LEU A 22 28.10 24.59 13.71
CA LEU A 22 27.57 23.98 12.48
C LEU A 22 26.16 24.51 12.29
N GLN A 23 26.02 25.58 11.53
CA GLN A 23 24.71 26.01 11.03
C GLN A 23 24.24 24.93 10.04
N LEU A 24 23.41 23.98 10.52
CA LEU A 24 22.63 23.13 9.64
C LEU A 24 21.77 24.06 8.77
N PRO A 25 21.75 23.90 7.44
CA PRO A 25 20.91 24.71 6.59
C PRO A 25 19.46 24.52 7.05
N ALA A 26 18.80 25.60 7.47
CA ALA A 26 17.38 25.58 7.77
C ALA A 26 16.67 25.13 6.48
N ALA A 27 15.98 24.00 6.52
CA ALA A 27 15.15 23.56 5.40
C ALA A 27 14.17 24.66 5.07
N ALA A 28 14.08 25.04 3.79
CA ALA A 28 13.14 26.08 3.36
C ALA A 28 11.73 25.65 3.71
N GLN A 29 11.00 26.54 4.39
CA GLN A 29 9.64 26.32 4.83
C GLN A 29 8.71 27.27 4.04
N TYR A 30 7.63 26.68 3.53
CA TYR A 30 6.70 27.39 2.64
C TYR A 30 5.30 27.44 3.22
N THR A 31 4.51 28.38 2.69
CA THR A 31 3.10 28.52 3.00
C THR A 31 2.27 27.96 1.84
N LEU A 32 1.36 27.04 2.14
CA LEU A 32 0.34 26.56 1.20
C LEU A 32 -1.01 27.11 1.62
N ARG A 33 -1.61 27.93 0.75
CA ARG A 33 -2.93 28.51 0.95
C ARG A 33 -3.95 27.82 0.04
N LEU A 34 -4.89 27.11 0.63
CA LEU A 34 -5.98 26.42 -0.05
C LEU A 34 -7.24 27.29 0.00
N LYS A 35 -7.83 27.61 -1.14
CA LYS A 35 -9.06 28.39 -1.26
C LYS A 35 -10.13 27.59 -1.96
N VAL A 36 -11.35 27.61 -1.44
CA VAL A 36 -12.53 27.07 -2.12
C VAL A 36 -13.42 28.25 -2.50
N ASN A 37 -13.59 28.45 -3.81
CA ASN A 37 -14.35 29.57 -4.36
C ASN A 37 -15.83 29.24 -4.59
N SER A 38 -16.17 27.96 -4.74
CA SER A 38 -17.54 27.52 -4.99
C SER A 38 -17.82 26.23 -4.25
N LEU A 39 -19.00 26.16 -3.67
CA LEU A 39 -19.60 25.00 -3.01
C LEU A 39 -20.97 24.74 -3.59
N PRO A 40 -21.47 23.47 -3.52
CA PRO A 40 -22.87 23.19 -3.80
C PRO A 40 -23.81 24.03 -2.93
N GLN A 41 -24.87 24.56 -3.52
CA GLN A 41 -25.80 25.52 -2.86
C GLN A 41 -26.41 24.98 -1.57
N ASN A 42 -26.65 23.68 -1.47
CA ASN A 42 -27.26 23.05 -0.29
C ASN A 42 -26.32 22.97 0.93
N HIS A 43 -25.04 23.31 0.78
CA HIS A 43 -23.99 23.09 1.78
C HIS A 43 -23.14 24.32 2.10
N GLU A 44 -23.62 25.50 1.74
CA GLU A 44 -22.89 26.77 1.99
C GLU A 44 -22.69 27.11 3.48
N ALA A 45 -23.51 26.51 4.34
CA ALA A 45 -23.43 26.73 5.81
C ALA A 45 -22.56 25.65 6.51
N ASP A 46 -22.16 24.59 5.81
CA ASP A 46 -21.44 23.47 6.42
C ASP A 46 -19.98 23.81 6.68
N SER A 47 -19.42 23.15 7.69
CA SER A 47 -17.99 23.20 7.97
C SER A 47 -17.23 22.36 6.97
N ILE A 48 -16.14 22.91 6.38
CA ILE A 48 -15.30 22.22 5.41
C ILE A 48 -13.93 21.97 6.01
N PHE A 49 -13.49 20.74 5.91
CA PHE A 49 -12.20 20.27 6.41
C PHE A 49 -11.31 19.82 5.25
N VAL A 50 -10.02 19.77 5.51
CA VAL A 50 -9.04 19.18 4.58
C VAL A 50 -8.40 17.96 5.27
N ALA A 51 -8.57 16.79 4.67
CA ALA A 51 -7.88 15.58 5.08
C ALA A 51 -6.73 15.27 4.10
N GLY A 52 -5.52 15.12 4.59
CA GLY A 52 -4.34 14.92 3.74
C GLY A 52 -3.18 14.26 4.44
N ASN A 53 -2.09 14.07 3.72
CA ASN A 53 -0.86 13.47 4.25
C ASN A 53 -0.18 14.31 5.37
N PHE A 54 -0.63 15.54 5.58
CA PHE A 54 -0.16 16.44 6.63
C PHE A 54 -0.94 16.33 7.96
N ASN A 55 -2.10 15.66 7.97
CA ASN A 55 -2.90 15.42 9.17
C ASN A 55 -3.36 13.96 9.32
N ASN A 56 -2.56 13.03 8.78
CA ASN A 56 -2.85 11.59 8.81
C ASN A 56 -4.21 11.21 8.21
N TRP A 57 -4.67 11.97 7.22
CA TRP A 57 -5.96 11.74 6.55
C TRP A 57 -7.17 11.78 7.49
N ASN A 58 -7.11 12.57 8.57
CA ASN A 58 -8.24 12.75 9.48
C ASN A 58 -9.29 13.70 8.84
N PRO A 59 -10.49 13.21 8.47
CA PRO A 59 -11.47 13.99 7.72
C PRO A 59 -12.21 15.05 8.55
N GLY A 60 -12.12 15.00 9.87
CA GLY A 60 -12.79 15.92 10.80
C GLY A 60 -11.82 16.65 11.72
N ASP A 61 -10.55 16.79 11.34
CA ASP A 61 -9.56 17.50 12.13
C ASP A 61 -9.84 19.01 12.16
N THR A 62 -10.21 19.51 13.33
CA THR A 62 -10.58 20.92 13.54
C THR A 62 -9.42 21.90 13.30
N ASN A 63 -8.16 21.45 13.38
CA ASN A 63 -7.00 22.26 13.02
C ASN A 63 -6.91 22.52 11.52
N PHE A 64 -7.59 21.71 10.71
CA PHE A 64 -7.63 21.77 9.24
C PHE A 64 -9.02 22.18 8.72
N LEU A 65 -9.77 22.92 9.54
CA LEU A 65 -11.03 23.53 9.17
C LEU A 65 -10.78 24.79 8.32
N LEU A 66 -11.46 24.90 7.17
CA LEU A 66 -11.45 26.12 6.36
C LEU A 66 -12.24 27.24 7.08
N LYS A 67 -11.65 28.43 7.11
CA LYS A 67 -12.30 29.62 7.67
C LYS A 67 -12.92 30.45 6.54
N LYS A 68 -14.14 30.93 6.75
CA LYS A 68 -14.82 31.83 5.80
C LYS A 68 -14.24 33.23 5.92
N ASN A 69 -13.63 33.75 4.86
CA ASN A 69 -13.08 35.10 4.79
C ASN A 69 -13.63 35.80 3.54
N LYS A 70 -14.34 36.93 3.70
CA LYS A 70 -14.97 37.70 2.61
C LYS A 70 -15.77 36.81 1.63
N GLY A 71 -16.55 35.85 2.17
CA GLY A 71 -17.39 34.94 1.37
C GLY A 71 -16.71 33.76 0.75
N LYS A 72 -15.39 33.61 0.91
CA LYS A 72 -14.59 32.47 0.39
C LYS A 72 -14.05 31.66 1.55
N TRP A 73 -13.90 30.35 1.33
CA TRP A 73 -13.34 29.43 2.30
C TRP A 73 -11.83 29.34 2.11
N GLU A 74 -11.06 29.39 3.19
CA GLU A 74 -9.61 29.41 3.15
C GLU A 74 -8.99 28.63 4.31
N LEU A 75 -7.94 27.87 4.00
CA LEU A 75 -7.03 27.25 4.97
C LEU A 75 -5.60 27.65 4.62
N VAL A 76 -4.82 28.08 5.63
CA VAL A 76 -3.41 28.43 5.48
C VAL A 76 -2.57 27.44 6.25
N LEU A 77 -1.77 26.67 5.54
CA LEU A 77 -0.79 25.76 6.11
C LEU A 77 0.58 26.42 6.05
N GLN A 78 1.21 26.62 7.21
CA GLN A 78 2.50 27.29 7.33
C GLN A 78 3.61 26.30 7.67
N ASN A 79 4.86 26.71 7.43
CA ASN A 79 6.06 25.96 7.78
C ASN A 79 6.12 24.58 7.15
N LEU A 80 5.65 24.45 5.91
CA LEU A 80 5.68 23.22 5.16
C LEU A 80 7.03 23.06 4.44
N ALA A 81 7.59 21.86 4.46
CA ALA A 81 8.77 21.54 3.67
C ALA A 81 8.44 21.43 2.17
N THR A 82 9.44 21.53 1.31
CA THR A 82 9.29 21.14 -0.10
C THR A 82 8.79 19.69 -0.18
N GLY A 83 7.78 19.43 -1.04
CA GLY A 83 7.24 18.07 -1.15
C GLY A 83 5.89 18.00 -1.87
N LEU A 84 5.35 16.77 -1.95
CA LEU A 84 4.03 16.49 -2.49
C LEU A 84 3.00 16.47 -1.36
N TYR A 85 2.03 17.35 -1.45
CA TYR A 85 0.91 17.44 -0.53
C TYR A 85 -0.33 16.87 -1.21
N LYS A 86 -0.89 15.81 -0.63
CA LYS A 86 -2.07 15.11 -1.13
C LYS A 86 -3.19 15.27 -0.13
N PHE A 87 -4.39 15.62 -0.61
CA PHE A 87 -5.54 15.86 0.27
C PHE A 87 -6.87 15.72 -0.45
N LYS A 88 -7.94 15.70 0.34
CA LYS A 88 -9.35 15.85 -0.10
C LYS A 88 -10.08 16.83 0.78
N PHE A 89 -11.11 17.48 0.24
CA PHE A 89 -12.07 18.24 1.01
C PHE A 89 -13.15 17.31 1.55
N THR A 90 -13.58 17.55 2.79
CA THR A 90 -14.64 16.77 3.45
C THR A 90 -15.54 17.72 4.26
N ARG A 91 -16.69 17.22 4.70
CA ARG A 91 -17.56 17.85 5.68
C ARG A 91 -17.54 17.08 7.01
N GLY A 92 -16.32 16.75 7.49
CA GLY A 92 -16.05 16.14 8.79
C GLY A 92 -16.01 14.61 8.81
N SER A 93 -16.28 13.93 7.68
CA SER A 93 -16.22 12.47 7.58
C SER A 93 -16.03 12.01 6.14
N TRP A 94 -15.56 10.78 5.94
CA TRP A 94 -15.30 10.26 4.59
C TRP A 94 -16.56 10.04 3.75
N ASN A 95 -17.69 9.72 4.36
CA ASN A 95 -18.99 9.64 3.66
C ASN A 95 -19.53 11.02 3.22
N LYS A 96 -18.86 12.09 3.59
CA LYS A 96 -19.11 13.48 3.21
C LYS A 96 -17.92 14.10 2.48
N ALA A 97 -17.14 13.29 1.79
CA ALA A 97 -16.01 13.76 0.99
C ALA A 97 -16.50 14.41 -0.32
N ALA A 98 -15.66 15.31 -0.88
CA ALA A 98 -15.91 15.90 -2.19
C ALA A 98 -15.94 14.87 -3.30
N THR A 99 -16.90 15.04 -4.24
CA THR A 99 -17.11 14.15 -5.40
C THR A 99 -17.26 14.96 -6.69
N SER A 100 -17.31 14.26 -7.82
CA SER A 100 -17.73 14.86 -9.09
C SER A 100 -19.22 15.25 -9.05
N LYS A 101 -19.68 16.02 -10.04
CA LYS A 101 -21.10 16.38 -10.23
C LYS A 101 -22.04 15.18 -10.31
N SER A 102 -21.54 14.01 -10.69
CA SER A 102 -22.30 12.77 -10.77
C SER A 102 -22.23 11.89 -9.52
N GLY A 103 -21.58 12.35 -8.43
CA GLY A 103 -21.37 11.58 -7.21
C GLY A 103 -20.24 10.55 -7.29
N SER A 104 -19.53 10.47 -8.40
CA SER A 104 -18.38 9.57 -8.52
C SER A 104 -17.22 10.07 -7.67
N ALA A 105 -16.48 9.13 -7.06
CA ALA A 105 -15.28 9.46 -6.32
C ALA A 105 -14.27 10.19 -7.22
N ILE A 106 -13.71 11.30 -6.72
CA ILE A 106 -12.63 12.03 -7.39
C ILE A 106 -11.28 11.63 -6.79
N PRO A 107 -10.18 11.71 -7.55
CA PRO A 107 -8.84 11.52 -7.03
C PRO A 107 -8.51 12.50 -5.88
N ASN A 108 -7.46 12.19 -5.12
CA ASN A 108 -6.90 13.18 -4.19
C ASN A 108 -6.33 14.36 -4.98
N GLU A 109 -6.50 15.56 -4.44
CA GLU A 109 -5.77 16.74 -4.90
C GLU A 109 -4.29 16.56 -4.62
N ILE A 110 -3.44 17.00 -5.56
CA ILE A 110 -1.98 16.87 -5.45
C ILE A 110 -1.33 18.22 -5.72
N VAL A 111 -0.53 18.68 -4.77
CA VAL A 111 0.24 19.93 -4.87
C VAL A 111 1.71 19.63 -4.65
N LYS A 112 2.55 19.94 -5.65
CA LYS A 112 4.01 19.96 -5.49
C LYS A 112 4.42 21.34 -4.98
N LEU A 113 4.79 21.41 -3.69
CA LEU A 113 5.17 22.64 -3.02
C LEU A 113 6.70 22.83 -3.10
N SER A 114 7.14 23.90 -3.73
CA SER A 114 8.56 24.33 -3.80
C SER A 114 8.73 25.84 -3.55
N SER A 115 7.63 26.55 -3.36
CA SER A 115 7.57 27.97 -3.00
C SER A 115 6.21 28.26 -2.34
N ASP A 116 6.04 29.44 -1.74
CA ASP A 116 4.73 29.88 -1.25
C ASP A 116 3.69 29.82 -2.37
N SER A 117 2.59 29.14 -2.10
CA SER A 117 1.61 28.83 -3.14
C SER A 117 0.19 29.08 -2.65
N THR A 118 -0.66 29.60 -3.55
CA THR A 118 -2.10 29.73 -3.34
C THR A 118 -2.82 28.97 -4.45
N ILE A 119 -3.65 28.00 -4.07
CA ILE A 119 -4.40 27.17 -5.01
C ILE A 119 -5.90 27.32 -4.75
N VAL A 120 -6.65 27.46 -5.82
CA VAL A 120 -8.10 27.68 -5.80
C VAL A 120 -8.81 26.44 -6.31
N PHE A 121 -9.78 25.97 -5.54
CA PHE A 121 -10.57 24.78 -5.83
C PHE A 121 -12.05 25.13 -6.00
N LEU A 122 -12.74 24.25 -6.70
CA LEU A 122 -14.19 24.19 -6.79
C LEU A 122 -14.62 22.83 -6.25
N VAL A 123 -15.61 22.79 -5.39
CA VAL A 123 -16.23 21.54 -4.94
C VAL A 123 -17.56 21.40 -5.66
N ASP A 124 -17.66 20.41 -6.51
CA ASP A 124 -18.83 20.21 -7.37
C ASP A 124 -20.02 19.59 -6.62
N ALA A 125 -19.74 18.61 -5.73
CA ALA A 125 -20.74 17.87 -4.97
C ALA A 125 -20.09 17.15 -3.78
N TRP A 126 -20.92 16.57 -2.92
CA TRP A 126 -20.49 15.77 -1.78
C TRP A 126 -21.04 14.35 -1.87
N GLN A 127 -20.31 13.39 -1.30
CA GLN A 127 -20.65 11.97 -1.36
C GLN A 127 -22.09 11.66 -0.89
N ASP A 128 -22.54 12.34 0.17
CA ASP A 128 -23.87 12.15 0.77
C ASP A 128 -24.99 12.92 0.09
N ASP A 129 -24.71 13.74 -0.94
CA ASP A 129 -25.73 14.33 -1.82
C ASP A 129 -26.35 13.31 -2.75
N PHE A 130 -25.71 12.19 -2.90
CA PHE A 130 -26.14 11.10 -3.77
C PHE A 130 -26.59 9.93 -2.90
N SER A 131 -27.77 9.39 -3.20
CA SER A 131 -28.08 8.05 -2.71
C SER A 131 -26.92 7.13 -3.11
N ALA A 132 -26.37 6.38 -2.17
CA ALA A 132 -25.34 5.42 -2.49
C ALA A 132 -25.82 4.63 -3.72
N ALA A 133 -25.08 4.74 -4.84
CA ALA A 133 -25.39 3.95 -6.01
C ALA A 133 -25.49 2.51 -5.53
N GLU A 134 -26.61 1.85 -5.84
CA GLU A 134 -26.83 0.48 -5.39
C GLU A 134 -25.69 -0.35 -5.96
N LYS A 135 -24.77 -0.74 -5.08
CA LYS A 135 -23.61 -1.53 -5.49
C LYS A 135 -24.11 -2.84 -6.06
N LYS A 136 -23.69 -3.16 -7.24
CA LYS A 136 -24.06 -4.39 -7.92
C LYS A 136 -23.08 -5.51 -7.54
N HIS A 137 -23.59 -6.71 -7.44
CA HIS A 137 -22.73 -7.88 -7.41
C HIS A 137 -22.12 -8.09 -8.78
N THR A 138 -20.81 -8.04 -8.84
CA THR A 138 -20.01 -8.23 -10.07
C THR A 138 -19.29 -9.57 -10.08
N ALA A 139 -19.14 -10.21 -8.90
CA ALA A 139 -18.47 -11.50 -8.79
C ALA A 139 -19.00 -12.53 -9.79
N SER A 140 -18.11 -13.16 -10.53
CA SER A 140 -18.45 -14.20 -11.49
C SER A 140 -19.00 -15.44 -10.78
N LYS A 141 -19.71 -16.30 -11.54
CA LYS A 141 -20.22 -17.59 -11.03
C LYS A 141 -19.16 -18.56 -10.52
N ASN A 142 -17.89 -18.26 -10.80
CA ASN A 142 -16.73 -19.05 -10.41
C ASN A 142 -16.22 -18.69 -9.00
N VAL A 143 -16.81 -17.65 -8.38
CA VAL A 143 -16.47 -17.19 -7.02
C VAL A 143 -17.45 -17.81 -6.02
N GLN A 144 -16.91 -18.24 -4.88
CA GLN A 144 -17.69 -18.81 -3.77
C GLN A 144 -17.14 -18.30 -2.45
N VAL A 145 -17.99 -18.10 -1.45
CA VAL A 145 -17.55 -17.92 -0.06
C VAL A 145 -17.37 -19.31 0.55
N ILE A 146 -16.13 -19.66 0.95
CA ILE A 146 -15.85 -20.94 1.60
C ILE A 146 -16.23 -20.91 3.09
N ASP A 147 -15.97 -19.76 3.74
CA ASP A 147 -16.27 -19.57 5.15
C ASP A 147 -16.46 -18.09 5.43
N THR A 148 -17.52 -17.73 6.14
CA THR A 148 -17.81 -16.36 6.55
C THR A 148 -17.09 -15.97 7.83
N SER A 149 -16.51 -16.94 8.58
CA SER A 149 -15.89 -16.73 9.89
C SER A 149 -14.74 -17.70 10.15
N PHE A 150 -13.91 -17.94 9.13
CA PHE A 150 -12.74 -18.81 9.22
C PHE A 150 -11.83 -18.38 10.37
N PHE A 151 -11.62 -19.26 11.36
CA PHE A 151 -10.85 -18.95 12.54
C PHE A 151 -9.35 -18.94 12.27
N ILE A 152 -8.68 -17.90 12.76
CA ILE A 152 -7.22 -17.68 12.70
C ILE A 152 -6.64 -17.94 14.10
N PRO A 153 -6.13 -19.15 14.40
CA PRO A 153 -5.64 -19.48 15.74
C PRO A 153 -4.49 -18.56 16.22
N GLN A 154 -3.63 -18.16 15.28
CA GLN A 154 -2.45 -17.33 15.56
C GLN A 154 -2.81 -15.93 16.05
N LEU A 155 -3.95 -15.39 15.61
CA LEU A 155 -4.45 -14.06 15.94
C LEU A 155 -5.67 -14.08 16.87
N LYS A 156 -6.27 -15.27 17.10
CA LYS A 156 -7.53 -15.46 17.85
C LYS A 156 -8.67 -14.61 17.30
N ARG A 157 -8.77 -14.56 15.97
CA ARG A 157 -9.73 -13.77 15.19
C ARG A 157 -10.33 -14.61 14.08
N SER A 158 -11.39 -14.14 13.47
CA SER A 158 -12.00 -14.80 12.30
C SER A 158 -12.04 -13.87 11.09
N ARG A 159 -12.05 -14.47 9.88
CA ARG A 159 -12.16 -13.76 8.60
C ARG A 159 -13.04 -14.50 7.63
N ARG A 160 -13.72 -13.75 6.77
CA ARG A 160 -14.34 -14.33 5.59
C ARG A 160 -13.25 -14.74 4.61
N ILE A 161 -13.39 -15.95 4.06
CA ILE A 161 -12.52 -16.47 2.99
C ILE A 161 -13.40 -16.77 1.78
N SER A 162 -13.02 -16.22 0.65
CA SER A 162 -13.65 -16.49 -0.65
C SER A 162 -12.66 -17.19 -1.57
N ILE A 163 -13.18 -17.94 -2.55
CA ILE A 163 -12.37 -18.67 -3.51
C ILE A 163 -12.92 -18.50 -4.92
N TYR A 164 -12.05 -18.28 -5.87
CA TYR A 164 -12.32 -18.42 -7.29
C TYR A 164 -11.80 -19.79 -7.74
N LEU A 165 -12.66 -20.55 -8.39
CA LEU A 165 -12.33 -21.84 -9.04
C LEU A 165 -12.42 -21.66 -10.54
N PRO A 166 -11.36 -21.96 -11.32
CA PRO A 166 -11.39 -21.76 -12.77
C PRO A 166 -12.45 -22.63 -13.43
N ALA A 167 -12.94 -22.19 -14.58
CA ALA A 167 -14.06 -22.83 -15.28
C ALA A 167 -13.87 -24.32 -15.53
N SER A 168 -12.64 -24.78 -15.76
CA SER A 168 -12.34 -26.20 -15.97
C SER A 168 -12.34 -27.02 -14.67
N TYR A 169 -12.47 -26.38 -13.48
CA TYR A 169 -12.34 -27.08 -12.21
C TYR A 169 -13.39 -28.18 -12.04
N SER A 170 -14.64 -27.94 -12.42
CA SER A 170 -15.72 -28.95 -12.35
C SER A 170 -15.59 -30.05 -13.41
N ALA A 171 -15.00 -29.73 -14.57
CA ALA A 171 -14.94 -30.61 -15.74
C ALA A 171 -13.70 -31.51 -15.79
N THR A 172 -12.66 -31.23 -15.00
CA THR A 172 -11.37 -31.94 -15.02
C THR A 172 -10.96 -32.46 -13.65
N LYS A 173 -9.95 -33.33 -13.61
CA LYS A 173 -9.30 -33.81 -12.35
C LYS A 173 -7.91 -33.22 -12.13
N LYS A 174 -7.50 -32.24 -12.95
CA LYS A 174 -6.18 -31.62 -12.83
C LYS A 174 -6.02 -30.86 -11.51
N GLN A 175 -4.77 -30.67 -11.10
CA GLN A 175 -4.39 -29.80 -10.00
C GLN A 175 -4.09 -28.40 -10.55
N TYR A 176 -4.19 -27.38 -9.69
CA TYR A 176 -4.05 -25.97 -10.05
C TYR A 176 -3.05 -25.27 -9.14
N PRO A 177 -2.29 -24.29 -9.66
CA PRO A 177 -1.60 -23.31 -8.83
C PRO A 177 -2.59 -22.56 -7.96
N VAL A 178 -2.12 -22.02 -6.83
CA VAL A 178 -2.96 -21.25 -5.91
C VAL A 178 -2.37 -19.86 -5.68
N LEU A 179 -3.15 -18.83 -5.89
CA LEU A 179 -2.84 -17.44 -5.55
C LEU A 179 -3.63 -17.03 -4.31
N TYR A 180 -2.92 -16.70 -3.22
CA TYR A 180 -3.50 -16.12 -2.01
C TYR A 180 -3.49 -14.60 -2.13
N MET A 181 -4.63 -13.94 -1.97
CA MET A 181 -4.74 -12.48 -2.06
C MET A 181 -5.31 -11.88 -0.80
N HIS A 182 -4.69 -10.80 -0.35
CA HIS A 182 -5.11 -10.00 0.80
C HIS A 182 -6.23 -9.03 0.44
N ASP A 183 -6.91 -8.51 1.48
CA ASP A 183 -8.03 -7.56 1.31
C ASP A 183 -9.15 -8.14 0.46
N GLY A 184 -9.54 -9.39 0.77
CA GLY A 184 -10.43 -10.25 -0.01
C GLY A 184 -11.75 -9.61 -0.40
N GLN A 185 -12.28 -8.69 0.41
CA GLN A 185 -13.50 -7.94 0.12
C GLN A 185 -13.40 -7.07 -1.14
N ASN A 186 -12.17 -6.72 -1.58
CA ASN A 186 -11.93 -5.87 -2.77
C ASN A 186 -11.50 -6.67 -4.01
N ILE A 187 -11.48 -8.01 -3.96
CA ILE A 187 -10.84 -8.83 -5.00
C ILE A 187 -11.80 -9.18 -6.13
N PHE A 188 -13.06 -9.59 -5.81
CA PHE A 188 -13.98 -10.23 -6.74
C PHE A 188 -15.31 -9.52 -6.92
N ASP A 189 -15.71 -8.59 -6.05
CA ASP A 189 -17.06 -8.08 -6.04
C ASP A 189 -17.13 -6.62 -5.63
N GLU A 190 -17.62 -5.78 -6.52
CA GLU A 190 -17.85 -4.36 -6.26
C GLU A 190 -18.78 -4.14 -5.07
N PHE A 191 -19.78 -5.03 -4.87
CA PHE A 191 -20.72 -4.94 -3.75
C PHE A 191 -20.01 -4.98 -2.40
N SER A 192 -19.04 -5.87 -2.22
CA SER A 192 -18.29 -6.01 -0.96
C SER A 192 -17.13 -5.04 -0.82
N SER A 193 -16.69 -4.43 -1.91
CA SER A 193 -15.50 -3.58 -1.92
C SER A 193 -15.71 -2.26 -1.18
N GLY A 194 -14.67 -1.76 -0.50
CA GLY A 194 -14.68 -0.45 0.16
C GLY A 194 -14.22 0.70 -0.74
N TYR A 195 -13.37 0.40 -1.73
CA TYR A 195 -12.64 1.39 -2.52
C TYR A 195 -12.63 1.09 -4.03
N GLY A 196 -13.53 0.24 -4.50
CA GLY A 196 -13.52 -0.39 -5.80
C GLY A 196 -12.96 -1.80 -5.73
N GLU A 197 -13.12 -2.57 -6.80
CA GLU A 197 -12.64 -3.95 -6.87
C GLU A 197 -11.45 -4.11 -7.81
N TRP A 198 -10.69 -5.17 -7.60
CA TRP A 198 -9.59 -5.56 -8.50
C TRP A 198 -10.10 -6.28 -9.76
N GLY A 199 -11.30 -6.88 -9.74
CA GLY A 199 -11.85 -7.65 -10.86
C GLY A 199 -10.96 -8.83 -11.26
N VAL A 200 -10.48 -9.56 -10.27
CA VAL A 200 -9.52 -10.65 -10.48
C VAL A 200 -10.17 -11.83 -11.21
N ASP A 201 -11.39 -12.15 -10.89
CA ASP A 201 -12.14 -13.25 -11.50
C ASP A 201 -12.48 -12.94 -12.97
N GLU A 202 -12.91 -11.72 -13.33
CA GLU A 202 -13.13 -11.33 -14.73
C GLU A 202 -11.82 -11.30 -15.53
N ALA A 203 -10.74 -10.82 -14.89
CA ALA A 203 -9.43 -10.84 -15.52
C ALA A 203 -8.97 -12.28 -15.80
N LEU A 204 -9.14 -13.19 -14.84
CA LEU A 204 -8.80 -14.60 -15.00
C LEU A 204 -9.68 -15.32 -16.03
N ASP A 205 -10.99 -15.11 -16.01
CA ASP A 205 -11.89 -15.65 -17.00
C ASP A 205 -11.48 -15.20 -18.42
N THR A 206 -11.09 -13.94 -18.58
CA THR A 206 -10.59 -13.39 -19.84
C THR A 206 -9.23 -13.96 -20.25
N LEU A 207 -8.29 -14.07 -19.31
CA LEU A 207 -6.94 -14.56 -19.58
C LEU A 207 -6.93 -16.05 -19.94
N THR A 208 -7.72 -16.85 -19.21
CA THR A 208 -7.80 -18.30 -19.47
C THR A 208 -8.53 -18.61 -20.78
N ALA A 209 -9.55 -17.80 -21.15
CA ALA A 209 -10.17 -17.88 -22.47
C ALA A 209 -9.17 -17.56 -23.62
N LYS A 210 -8.10 -16.81 -23.34
CA LYS A 210 -6.99 -16.52 -24.26
C LYS A 210 -5.83 -17.54 -24.16
N GLY A 211 -6.01 -18.65 -23.46
CA GLY A 211 -5.03 -19.73 -23.35
C GLY A 211 -3.98 -19.54 -22.26
N GLN A 212 -4.13 -18.55 -21.35
CA GLN A 212 -3.26 -18.47 -20.17
C GLN A 212 -3.55 -19.62 -19.20
N PRO A 213 -2.54 -20.10 -18.43
CA PRO A 213 -2.75 -21.11 -17.41
C PRO A 213 -3.84 -20.73 -16.41
N GLU A 214 -4.58 -21.69 -15.91
CA GLU A 214 -5.62 -21.51 -14.90
C GLU A 214 -5.03 -21.59 -13.48
N CYS A 215 -5.58 -20.84 -12.53
CA CYS A 215 -5.27 -20.97 -11.11
C CYS A 215 -6.50 -20.84 -10.22
N ILE A 216 -6.40 -21.36 -9.00
CA ILE A 216 -7.31 -21.08 -7.90
C ILE A 216 -6.88 -19.77 -7.26
N VAL A 217 -7.82 -18.88 -6.90
CA VAL A 217 -7.51 -17.70 -6.08
C VAL A 217 -8.25 -17.79 -4.76
N VAL A 218 -7.51 -17.61 -3.66
CA VAL A 218 -8.03 -17.58 -2.30
C VAL A 218 -7.94 -16.15 -1.79
N ALA A 219 -9.07 -15.49 -1.60
CA ALA A 219 -9.17 -14.12 -1.13
C ALA A 219 -9.49 -14.09 0.37
N ILE A 220 -8.65 -13.40 1.14
CA ILE A 220 -8.71 -13.30 2.60
C ILE A 220 -9.14 -11.88 2.96
N ASP A 221 -10.33 -11.72 3.52
CA ASP A 221 -10.80 -10.41 3.98
C ASP A 221 -9.87 -9.86 5.07
N ASN A 222 -9.68 -8.55 5.09
CA ASN A 222 -9.04 -7.90 6.22
C ASN A 222 -10.03 -7.64 7.37
N GLY A 223 -9.52 -7.17 8.49
CA GLY A 223 -10.32 -6.78 9.64
C GLY A 223 -9.89 -5.43 10.20
N PRO A 224 -10.52 -4.98 11.29
CA PRO A 224 -10.22 -3.68 11.91
C PRO A 224 -8.76 -3.48 12.29
N GLN A 225 -8.03 -4.56 12.55
CA GLN A 225 -6.60 -4.52 12.92
C GLN A 225 -5.66 -4.68 11.73
N ARG A 226 -6.13 -4.43 10.49
CA ARG A 226 -5.37 -4.61 9.25
C ARG A 226 -3.95 -4.03 9.30
N LEU A 227 -3.78 -2.83 9.87
CA LEU A 227 -2.47 -2.17 9.95
C LEU A 227 -1.46 -2.97 10.78
N ASN A 228 -1.89 -3.57 11.87
CA ASN A 228 -1.04 -4.40 12.74
C ASN A 228 -0.85 -5.80 12.14
N GLU A 229 -1.94 -6.43 11.67
CA GLU A 229 -1.92 -7.78 11.10
C GLU A 229 -1.05 -7.89 9.83
N TYR A 230 -0.91 -6.81 9.08
CA TYR A 230 -0.10 -6.79 7.86
C TYR A 230 1.29 -6.16 8.05
N ASN A 231 1.64 -5.73 9.27
CA ASN A 231 2.98 -5.26 9.60
C ASN A 231 3.74 -6.30 10.42
N PRO A 232 4.85 -6.86 9.92
CA PRO A 232 5.65 -7.84 10.68
C PRO A 232 6.57 -7.22 11.74
N PHE A 233 6.63 -5.89 11.82
CA PHE A 233 7.48 -5.13 12.74
C PHE A 233 6.65 -4.18 13.57
N ASP A 234 7.12 -3.93 14.80
CA ASP A 234 6.55 -2.89 15.64
C ASP A 234 6.81 -1.51 15.01
N ASN A 235 5.88 -0.59 15.20
CA ASN A 235 5.97 0.77 14.70
C ASN A 235 5.48 1.74 15.78
N ASP A 236 6.25 2.78 16.08
CA ASP A 236 5.94 3.75 17.15
C ASP A 236 4.58 4.45 16.95
N LYS A 237 4.17 4.62 15.71
CA LYS A 237 2.91 5.28 15.36
C LYS A 237 1.71 4.33 15.30
N PHE A 238 1.93 3.09 14.85
CA PHE A 238 0.86 2.12 14.57
C PHE A 238 0.79 0.99 15.59
N GLY A 239 1.73 0.94 16.53
CA GLY A 239 1.77 -0.04 17.62
C GLY A 239 2.43 -1.35 17.22
N LYS A 240 2.07 -2.41 17.94
CA LYS A 240 2.67 -3.74 17.78
C LYS A 240 2.30 -4.37 16.44
N GLY A 241 3.30 -4.89 15.73
CA GLY A 241 3.12 -5.67 14.51
C GLY A 241 2.69 -7.12 14.82
N GLU A 242 1.71 -7.62 14.08
CA GLU A 242 1.18 -9.00 14.18
C GLU A 242 1.36 -9.76 12.83
N GLY A 243 2.15 -9.19 11.91
CA GLY A 243 2.34 -9.77 10.58
C GLY A 243 3.07 -11.10 10.58
N LYS A 244 3.87 -11.39 11.60
CA LYS A 244 4.51 -12.71 11.79
C LYS A 244 3.46 -13.78 12.06
N GLU A 245 2.52 -13.50 12.94
CA GLU A 245 1.39 -14.36 13.30
C GLU A 245 0.44 -14.54 12.10
N TYR A 246 0.19 -13.46 11.34
CA TYR A 246 -0.62 -13.53 10.14
C TYR A 246 0.05 -14.38 9.03
N ALA A 247 1.33 -14.21 8.77
CA ALA A 247 2.07 -15.05 7.84
C ALA A 247 2.10 -16.53 8.27
N ALA A 248 2.25 -16.78 9.58
CA ALA A 248 2.16 -18.13 10.14
C ALA A 248 0.75 -18.74 9.96
N PHE A 249 -0.31 -17.94 10.06
CA PHE A 249 -1.68 -18.39 9.73
C PHE A 249 -1.78 -18.86 8.28
N LEU A 250 -1.28 -18.08 7.34
CA LEU A 250 -1.31 -18.47 5.92
C LEU A 250 -0.64 -19.82 5.69
N VAL A 251 0.54 -20.03 6.30
CA VAL A 251 1.37 -21.23 6.09
C VAL A 251 0.86 -22.45 6.86
N HIS A 252 0.48 -22.27 8.10
CA HIS A 252 0.22 -23.41 9.00
C HIS A 252 -1.27 -23.73 9.21
N THR A 253 -2.16 -22.83 8.76
CA THR A 253 -3.60 -23.01 8.92
C THR A 253 -4.34 -22.96 7.61
N LEU A 254 -4.27 -21.85 6.87
CA LEU A 254 -5.08 -21.65 5.66
C LEU A 254 -4.59 -22.52 4.50
N LYS A 255 -3.29 -22.49 4.17
CA LYS A 255 -2.78 -23.30 3.06
C LYS A 255 -3.01 -24.81 3.25
N PRO A 256 -2.75 -25.42 4.42
CA PRO A 256 -3.09 -26.81 4.66
C PRO A 256 -4.60 -27.13 4.51
N PHE A 257 -5.46 -26.20 4.92
CA PHE A 257 -6.91 -26.33 4.72
C PHE A 257 -7.24 -26.35 3.23
N ILE A 258 -6.74 -25.39 2.45
CA ILE A 258 -6.97 -25.31 1.00
C ILE A 258 -6.42 -26.56 0.28
N ASP A 259 -5.21 -26.98 0.59
CA ASP A 259 -4.57 -28.16 -0.02
C ASP A 259 -5.26 -29.49 0.31
N LYS A 260 -6.04 -29.52 1.40
CA LYS A 260 -6.84 -30.68 1.79
C LYS A 260 -8.19 -30.73 1.06
N HIS A 261 -8.80 -29.59 0.80
CA HIS A 261 -10.19 -29.52 0.31
C HIS A 261 -10.28 -29.26 -1.19
N TYR A 262 -9.19 -28.78 -1.82
CA TYR A 262 -9.15 -28.43 -3.25
C TYR A 262 -7.99 -29.13 -3.96
N ARG A 263 -8.11 -29.26 -5.29
CA ARG A 263 -7.09 -29.86 -6.12
C ARG A 263 -5.99 -28.86 -6.44
N THR A 264 -5.01 -28.78 -5.57
CA THR A 264 -3.90 -27.82 -5.63
C THR A 264 -2.58 -28.52 -5.94
N HIS A 265 -1.70 -27.83 -6.67
CA HIS A 265 -0.28 -28.10 -6.59
C HIS A 265 0.22 -27.54 -5.25
N LYS A 266 0.98 -28.37 -4.49
CA LYS A 266 1.35 -28.04 -3.10
C LYS A 266 2.74 -27.43 -2.96
N ASP A 267 3.53 -27.53 -4.03
CA ASP A 267 4.90 -27.02 -4.08
C ASP A 267 4.93 -25.48 -4.15
N LYS A 268 6.09 -24.92 -3.83
CA LYS A 268 6.29 -23.47 -3.78
C LYS A 268 6.17 -22.80 -5.16
N GLU A 269 6.56 -23.50 -6.22
CA GLU A 269 6.53 -23.00 -7.60
C GLU A 269 5.10 -22.70 -8.08
N HIS A 270 4.12 -23.38 -7.47
CA HIS A 270 2.71 -23.23 -7.75
C HIS A 270 1.92 -22.53 -6.62
N THR A 271 2.62 -22.00 -5.61
CA THR A 271 2.02 -21.27 -4.49
C THR A 271 2.40 -19.78 -4.57
N LEU A 272 1.41 -18.94 -4.80
CA LEU A 272 1.56 -17.51 -5.04
C LEU A 272 0.90 -16.71 -3.93
N ILE A 273 1.40 -15.50 -3.67
CA ILE A 273 0.79 -14.54 -2.74
C ILE A 273 0.79 -13.15 -3.39
N ALA A 274 -0.26 -12.37 -3.19
CA ALA A 274 -0.30 -10.99 -3.68
C ALA A 274 -1.18 -10.08 -2.83
N GLY A 275 -0.92 -8.78 -2.92
CA GLY A 275 -1.73 -7.74 -2.32
C GLY A 275 -1.19 -6.35 -2.59
N SER A 276 -1.95 -5.34 -2.15
CA SER A 276 -1.57 -3.94 -2.32
C SER A 276 -1.39 -3.20 -1.00
N SER A 277 -0.61 -2.12 -1.02
CA SER A 277 -0.41 -1.28 0.16
C SER A 277 0.17 -2.09 1.33
N MET A 278 -0.50 -2.15 2.48
CA MET A 278 -0.16 -3.06 3.57
C MET A 278 -0.22 -4.53 3.15
N GLY A 279 -1.15 -4.92 2.23
CA GLY A 279 -1.20 -6.24 1.61
C GLY A 279 0.04 -6.56 0.77
N GLY A 280 0.61 -5.56 0.09
CA GLY A 280 1.90 -5.66 -0.60
C GLY A 280 3.06 -5.88 0.36
N LEU A 281 3.07 -5.15 1.48
CA LEU A 281 4.07 -5.31 2.55
C LEU A 281 4.06 -6.74 3.11
N ILE A 282 2.87 -7.25 3.51
CA ILE A 282 2.79 -8.58 4.11
C ILE A 282 3.04 -9.70 3.08
N SER A 283 2.69 -9.51 1.79
CA SER A 283 3.05 -10.43 0.72
C SER A 283 4.56 -10.54 0.56
N TYR A 284 5.26 -9.41 0.54
CA TYR A 284 6.71 -9.37 0.45
C TYR A 284 7.36 -10.02 1.67
N TYR A 285 6.93 -9.66 2.89
CA TYR A 285 7.44 -10.30 4.10
C TYR A 285 7.20 -11.81 4.08
N THR A 286 6.02 -12.27 3.67
CA THR A 286 5.66 -13.69 3.72
C THR A 286 6.53 -14.55 2.80
N ILE A 287 6.82 -14.10 1.57
CA ILE A 287 7.72 -14.85 0.68
C ILE A 287 9.15 -14.88 1.21
N LEU A 288 9.61 -13.80 1.86
CA LEU A 288 10.93 -13.78 2.51
C LEU A 288 10.99 -14.72 3.72
N ALA A 289 9.96 -14.73 4.56
CA ALA A 289 9.92 -15.54 5.77
C ALA A 289 9.71 -17.03 5.50
N TYR A 290 8.99 -17.37 4.42
CA TYR A 290 8.61 -18.73 4.05
C TYR A 290 8.96 -19.07 2.59
N PRO A 291 10.24 -18.96 2.17
CA PRO A 291 10.65 -19.18 0.77
C PRO A 291 10.54 -20.64 0.32
N GLY A 292 10.32 -21.55 1.25
CA GLY A 292 10.01 -22.96 0.96
C GLY A 292 8.52 -23.23 0.72
N VAL A 293 7.65 -22.26 0.96
CA VAL A 293 6.19 -22.39 0.81
C VAL A 293 5.66 -21.52 -0.33
N PHE A 294 6.09 -20.28 -0.41
CA PHE A 294 5.72 -19.35 -1.47
C PHE A 294 6.91 -19.16 -2.43
N GLY A 295 6.71 -19.47 -3.70
CA GLY A 295 7.72 -19.27 -4.73
C GLY A 295 7.48 -18.02 -5.59
N LYS A 296 6.32 -17.37 -5.46
CA LYS A 296 5.94 -16.22 -6.30
C LYS A 296 5.16 -15.17 -5.50
N ALA A 297 5.47 -13.89 -5.70
CA ALA A 297 4.79 -12.81 -5.00
C ALA A 297 4.48 -11.60 -5.89
N GLY A 298 3.26 -11.06 -5.76
CA GLY A 298 2.82 -9.79 -6.35
C GLY A 298 2.76 -8.70 -5.27
N ILE A 299 3.59 -7.67 -5.42
CA ILE A 299 3.79 -6.59 -4.45
C ILE A 299 3.34 -5.29 -5.11
N PHE A 300 2.10 -4.87 -4.83
CA PHE A 300 1.52 -3.69 -5.44
C PHE A 300 1.52 -2.50 -4.47
N SER A 301 2.14 -1.39 -4.89
CA SER A 301 2.19 -0.14 -4.10
C SER A 301 2.49 -0.35 -2.62
N PRO A 302 3.56 -1.11 -2.27
CA PRO A 302 3.75 -1.61 -0.91
C PRO A 302 3.98 -0.49 0.11
N ALA A 303 3.40 -0.63 1.30
CA ALA A 303 3.55 0.33 2.39
C ALA A 303 4.86 0.11 3.19
N PHE A 304 6.00 -0.01 2.53
CA PHE A 304 7.31 -0.31 3.16
C PHE A 304 7.73 0.72 4.22
N TRP A 305 7.32 1.97 4.04
CA TRP A 305 7.56 3.05 5.00
C TRP A 305 6.99 2.81 6.42
N THR A 306 6.05 1.87 6.56
CA THR A 306 5.48 1.49 7.86
C THR A 306 6.34 0.47 8.61
N ALA A 307 7.32 -0.14 7.95
CA ALA A 307 8.09 -1.29 8.43
C ALA A 307 9.61 -1.02 8.39
N PRO A 308 10.16 -0.17 9.28
CA PRO A 308 11.56 0.24 9.23
C PRO A 308 12.56 -0.91 9.39
N GLY A 309 12.14 -2.03 9.99
CA GLY A 309 12.94 -3.25 10.10
C GLY A 309 13.01 -4.11 8.83
N LEU A 310 12.27 -3.74 7.76
CA LEU A 310 12.13 -4.60 6.58
C LEU A 310 13.41 -4.69 5.75
N LEU A 311 14.13 -3.59 5.54
CA LEU A 311 15.33 -3.58 4.71
C LEU A 311 16.47 -4.46 5.31
N PRO A 312 16.85 -4.31 6.59
CA PRO A 312 17.79 -5.23 7.22
C PRO A 312 17.31 -6.70 7.21
N TYR A 313 15.99 -6.92 7.32
CA TYR A 313 15.43 -8.26 7.22
C TYR A 313 15.59 -8.83 5.82
N THR A 314 15.32 -8.04 4.78
CA THR A 314 15.56 -8.41 3.37
C THR A 314 17.00 -8.85 3.18
N ASP A 315 17.98 -8.06 3.62
CA ASP A 315 19.40 -8.39 3.49
C ASP A 315 19.76 -9.72 4.16
N SER A 316 19.18 -10.03 5.31
CA SER A 316 19.47 -11.24 6.06
C SER A 316 18.90 -12.52 5.43
N ILE A 317 17.80 -12.42 4.68
CA ILE A 317 17.05 -13.58 4.16
C ILE A 317 17.21 -13.75 2.64
N SER A 318 17.48 -12.69 1.89
CA SER A 318 17.57 -12.70 0.42
C SER A 318 18.42 -13.82 -0.18
N PRO A 319 19.57 -14.24 0.40
CA PRO A 319 20.37 -15.32 -0.15
C PRO A 319 19.64 -16.66 -0.26
N LYS A 320 18.56 -16.86 0.48
CA LYS A 320 17.74 -18.07 0.47
C LYS A 320 16.59 -18.02 -0.51
N LEU A 321 16.31 -16.85 -1.08
CA LEU A 321 15.17 -16.66 -1.96
C LEU A 321 15.51 -17.03 -3.40
N ASN A 322 14.70 -17.94 -3.93
CA ASN A 322 14.67 -18.30 -5.33
C ASN A 322 13.21 -18.39 -5.75
N GLY A 323 12.72 -17.40 -6.50
CA GLY A 323 11.31 -17.29 -6.86
C GLY A 323 11.07 -16.17 -7.86
N LYS A 324 9.81 -15.81 -8.08
CA LYS A 324 9.40 -14.67 -8.93
C LYS A 324 8.75 -13.60 -8.09
N LEU A 325 9.18 -12.35 -8.24
CA LEU A 325 8.58 -11.20 -7.58
C LEU A 325 8.21 -10.14 -8.62
N PHE A 326 6.96 -9.74 -8.57
CA PHE A 326 6.44 -8.63 -9.37
C PHE A 326 6.20 -7.45 -8.44
N PHE A 327 6.80 -6.31 -8.76
CA PHE A 327 6.62 -5.06 -8.04
C PHE A 327 5.90 -4.05 -8.93
N TYR A 328 4.90 -3.39 -8.38
CA TYR A 328 4.18 -2.31 -9.03
C TYR A 328 4.10 -1.09 -8.12
N ILE A 329 4.29 0.09 -8.69
CA ILE A 329 3.99 1.36 -8.02
C ILE A 329 3.48 2.38 -9.02
N GLY A 330 2.52 3.21 -8.60
CA GLY A 330 2.07 4.36 -9.36
C GLY A 330 3.01 5.56 -9.21
N GLY A 331 3.40 6.19 -10.30
CA GLY A 331 4.24 7.39 -10.30
C GLY A 331 3.61 8.58 -9.56
N LEU A 332 2.28 8.64 -9.51
CA LEU A 332 1.56 9.67 -8.77
C LEU A 332 1.40 9.37 -7.26
N GLU A 333 1.98 8.27 -6.77
CA GLU A 333 1.98 7.97 -5.34
C GLU A 333 2.99 8.80 -4.56
N GLY A 334 4.08 9.23 -5.18
CA GLY A 334 5.13 10.11 -4.67
C GLY A 334 6.51 9.48 -4.74
N ASP A 335 7.50 10.31 -5.01
CA ASP A 335 8.88 9.91 -5.29
C ASP A 335 9.46 9.01 -4.19
N ARG A 336 9.21 9.35 -2.91
CA ARG A 336 9.69 8.55 -1.78
C ARG A 336 9.19 7.11 -1.80
N PHE A 337 7.93 6.87 -2.14
CA PHE A 337 7.40 5.51 -2.15
C PHE A 337 7.94 4.70 -3.34
N VAL A 338 8.21 5.38 -4.45
CA VAL A 338 8.90 4.81 -5.60
C VAL A 338 10.32 4.41 -5.19
N GLU A 339 11.07 5.31 -4.54
CA GLU A 339 12.42 5.07 -4.04
C GLU A 339 12.46 3.91 -3.03
N ASP A 340 11.56 3.90 -2.04
CA ASP A 340 11.48 2.82 -1.03
C ASP A 340 11.28 1.44 -1.71
N MET A 341 10.45 1.36 -2.75
CA MET A 341 10.24 0.11 -3.49
C MET A 341 11.50 -0.30 -4.25
N TYR A 342 12.13 0.62 -5.00
CA TYR A 342 13.33 0.30 -5.76
C TYR A 342 14.51 -0.06 -4.87
N GLN A 343 14.63 0.56 -3.70
CA GLN A 343 15.65 0.20 -2.72
C GLN A 343 15.49 -1.26 -2.27
N GLN A 344 14.28 -1.69 -1.93
CA GLN A 344 14.01 -3.09 -1.58
C GLN A 344 14.34 -4.04 -2.75
N MET A 345 13.93 -3.68 -3.97
CA MET A 345 14.21 -4.48 -5.17
C MET A 345 15.71 -4.61 -5.42
N GLN A 346 16.47 -3.53 -5.24
CA GLN A 346 17.92 -3.51 -5.43
C GLN A 346 18.62 -4.42 -4.42
N HIS A 347 18.32 -4.28 -3.13
CA HIS A 347 18.88 -5.12 -2.07
C HIS A 347 18.56 -6.60 -2.30
N LEU A 348 17.31 -6.89 -2.66
CA LEU A 348 16.90 -8.25 -3.00
C LEU A 348 17.67 -8.79 -4.21
N GLY A 349 17.76 -8.01 -5.28
CA GLY A 349 18.41 -8.42 -6.54
C GLY A 349 19.91 -8.65 -6.42
N MET A 350 20.61 -7.94 -5.54
CA MET A 350 22.04 -8.13 -5.31
C MET A 350 22.38 -9.44 -4.60
N GLN A 351 21.44 -10.03 -3.87
CA GLN A 351 21.72 -11.10 -2.93
C GLN A 351 20.92 -12.38 -3.19
N SER A 352 19.85 -12.34 -4.00
CA SER A 352 18.97 -13.48 -4.27
C SER A 352 19.11 -14.02 -5.68
N ALA A 353 18.64 -15.26 -5.88
CA ALA A 353 18.44 -15.85 -7.21
C ALA A 353 17.01 -15.63 -7.74
N ALA A 354 16.29 -14.68 -7.19
CA ALA A 354 14.93 -14.38 -7.59
C ALA A 354 14.85 -13.62 -8.91
N LEU A 355 13.86 -13.94 -9.73
CA LEU A 355 13.51 -13.16 -10.91
C LEU A 355 12.59 -12.00 -10.49
N ILE A 356 13.06 -10.78 -10.66
CA ILE A 356 12.36 -9.58 -10.22
C ILE A 356 11.89 -8.78 -11.44
N TYR A 357 10.61 -8.43 -11.46
CA TYR A 357 10.03 -7.53 -12.45
C TYR A 357 9.39 -6.34 -11.76
N GLY A 358 9.91 -5.14 -12.00
CA GLY A 358 9.43 -3.88 -11.44
C GLY A 358 8.72 -3.01 -12.47
N VAL A 359 7.59 -2.41 -12.10
CA VAL A 359 6.81 -1.50 -12.93
C VAL A 359 6.53 -0.21 -12.17
N THR A 360 6.86 0.92 -12.79
CA THR A 360 6.33 2.24 -12.40
C THR A 360 5.37 2.70 -13.49
N ASP A 361 4.07 2.82 -13.14
CA ASP A 361 3.06 3.41 -14.03
C ASP A 361 3.06 4.94 -13.83
N PRO A 362 3.52 5.76 -14.81
CA PRO A 362 3.64 7.21 -14.61
C PRO A 362 2.34 7.90 -14.18
N ASP A 363 1.20 7.39 -14.65
CA ASP A 363 -0.13 7.91 -14.36
C ASP A 363 -0.84 7.11 -13.26
N GLY A 364 -0.16 6.10 -12.73
CA GLY A 364 -0.69 5.19 -11.71
C GLY A 364 -0.89 5.89 -10.38
N ARG A 365 -1.97 5.50 -9.68
CA ARG A 365 -2.36 6.01 -8.35
C ARG A 365 -2.47 4.86 -7.36
N HIS A 366 -2.51 5.21 -6.07
CA HIS A 366 -2.71 4.24 -5.00
C HIS A 366 -4.19 3.84 -4.86
N ASN A 367 -4.68 3.01 -5.78
CA ASN A 367 -6.06 2.54 -5.77
C ASN A 367 -6.26 1.25 -6.57
N GLU A 368 -7.43 0.62 -6.34
CA GLU A 368 -7.82 -0.65 -6.94
C GLU A 368 -7.87 -0.59 -8.47
N ALA A 369 -8.29 0.52 -9.07
CA ALA A 369 -8.34 0.68 -10.52
C ALA A 369 -6.94 0.60 -11.17
N ALA A 370 -5.93 1.16 -10.52
CA ALA A 370 -4.54 1.08 -10.97
C ALA A 370 -3.99 -0.36 -10.83
N TRP A 371 -4.28 -1.03 -9.72
CA TRP A 371 -3.86 -2.41 -9.48
C TRP A 371 -4.59 -3.40 -10.40
N ARG A 372 -5.89 -3.24 -10.64
CA ARG A 372 -6.68 -3.97 -11.64
C ARG A 372 -6.05 -3.89 -13.03
N LYS A 373 -5.63 -2.71 -13.45
CA LYS A 373 -4.96 -2.48 -14.75
C LYS A 373 -3.71 -3.36 -14.93
N TRP A 374 -2.93 -3.57 -13.86
CA TRP A 374 -1.66 -4.29 -13.91
C TRP A 374 -1.74 -5.75 -13.46
N PHE A 375 -2.88 -6.20 -12.96
CA PHE A 375 -3.09 -7.60 -12.57
C PHE A 375 -2.85 -8.58 -13.74
N PRO A 376 -3.33 -8.32 -14.97
CA PRO A 376 -3.06 -9.22 -16.11
C PRO A 376 -1.57 -9.40 -16.43
N GLU A 377 -0.77 -8.33 -16.31
CA GLU A 377 0.67 -8.40 -16.56
C GLU A 377 1.38 -9.17 -15.45
N PHE A 378 1.05 -8.89 -14.18
CA PHE A 378 1.50 -9.68 -13.04
C PHE A 378 1.20 -11.17 -13.25
N TYR A 379 -0.04 -11.52 -13.62
CA TYR A 379 -0.45 -12.91 -13.79
C TYR A 379 0.33 -13.61 -14.88
N LYS A 380 0.50 -13.00 -16.05
CA LYS A 380 1.31 -13.55 -17.15
C LYS A 380 2.75 -13.78 -16.73
N PHE A 381 3.36 -12.83 -16.05
CA PHE A 381 4.72 -12.96 -15.52
C PHE A 381 4.84 -14.15 -14.56
N MET A 382 3.87 -14.30 -13.64
CA MET A 382 3.88 -15.39 -12.67
C MET A 382 3.69 -16.76 -13.30
N MET A 383 2.86 -16.87 -14.36
CA MET A 383 2.51 -18.14 -15.00
C MET A 383 3.44 -18.53 -16.13
N ALA A 384 4.25 -17.63 -16.66
CA ALA A 384 5.21 -17.93 -17.70
C ALA A 384 6.29 -18.90 -17.21
N ASP A 385 6.74 -19.82 -18.10
CA ASP A 385 7.92 -20.62 -17.85
C ASP A 385 9.18 -19.75 -17.82
N TRP A 386 10.11 -20.06 -16.91
CA TRP A 386 11.35 -19.30 -16.73
C TRP A 386 12.20 -19.19 -18.01
N SER A 387 12.14 -20.22 -18.86
CA SER A 387 12.95 -20.33 -20.07
C SER A 387 12.48 -19.45 -21.23
N ASN A 388 11.24 -18.94 -21.20
CA ASN A 388 10.59 -18.28 -22.33
C ASN A 388 10.09 -16.85 -22.04
N TYR A 389 10.32 -16.32 -20.85
CA TYR A 389 9.84 -14.97 -20.52
C TYR A 389 10.87 -13.92 -20.92
N VAL A 390 10.57 -13.20 -21.99
CA VAL A 390 11.28 -11.97 -22.36
C VAL A 390 10.58 -10.82 -21.63
N ILE A 391 11.28 -10.13 -20.73
CA ILE A 391 10.76 -8.90 -20.10
C ILE A 391 10.52 -7.92 -21.26
N PRO A 392 9.26 -7.49 -21.51
CA PRO A 392 9.02 -6.48 -22.52
C PRO A 392 9.67 -5.18 -22.04
N LEU A 393 10.76 -4.78 -22.69
CA LEU A 393 11.30 -3.44 -22.55
C LEU A 393 10.21 -2.49 -23.06
N LYS A 394 9.53 -1.80 -22.16
CA LYS A 394 8.67 -0.68 -22.54
C LYS A 394 9.60 0.53 -22.71
N ASP A 395 9.67 1.01 -23.97
CA ASP A 395 10.23 2.30 -24.34
C ASP A 395 9.52 3.45 -23.61
#